data_fc3d7d3969d026605cddd3562dbeaee5
#
_entry.id   fc3d7d3969d026605cddd3562dbeaee5
#
_cell.length_a   1.000
_cell.length_b   1.000
_cell.length_c   1.000
_cell.angle_alpha   90.00
_cell.angle_beta   90.00
_cell.angle_gamma   90.00
#
_symmetry.space_group_name_H-M   'P 1'
#
loop_
_entity.id
_entity.type
_entity.pdbx_description
1 polymer ?
#
loop_
_entity_poly.entity_id
_entity_poly.type
_entity_poly.pdbx_seq_one_letter_code
_entity_poly.pdbx_strand_id
1 'polypeptide(L)'
;ACGRERRGGGPVRPSLAVGDPRSCSPPMIHPTPRLRFAPSPTGPLHLGGARTAMYNWAAARALGGTFLLRIEDTDQARSTDASLQIILAGLRWLGIDWDEGPEKGGAYGPYFQMQRLPLYRETADRLLASGHAYLCYCTPEEVEAGRKELEAQKAGFTGYNRRCRTLTDEQRREFVQAGRQPNVRFRMPDER
;
A
#
# COMPACT_ATOMS: atom_id res chain seq x y z
N ALA A 1 56.62 54.50 -38.65
CA ALA A 1 56.36 54.90 -37.27
C ALA A 1 55.65 53.80 -36.49
N CYS A 2 56.36 53.36 -35.61
CA CYS A 2 56.22 52.74 -34.34
C CYS A 2 54.98 51.86 -34.09
N GLY A 3 55.22 50.57 -33.99
CA GLY A 3 54.37 49.58 -33.44
C GLY A 3 54.26 49.61 -31.91
N ARG A 4 53.22 49.04 -31.38
CA ARG A 4 53.17 48.44 -30.04
C ARG A 4 52.30 47.22 -29.99
N GLU A 5 52.92 46.07 -29.88
CA GLU A 5 52.32 44.83 -29.44
C GLU A 5 51.81 45.02 -28.01
N ARG A 6 50.57 44.52 -27.75
CA ARG A 6 50.13 44.21 -26.37
C ARG A 6 49.72 42.73 -26.34
N ARG A 7 50.59 41.97 -25.76
CA ARG A 7 50.26 40.62 -25.26
C ARG A 7 49.41 40.76 -24.02
N GLY A 8 48.36 40.00 -23.94
CA GLY A 8 47.52 39.88 -22.76
C GLY A 8 46.58 38.70 -22.83
N GLY A 9 47.17 37.50 -22.90
CA GLY A 9 46.39 36.25 -22.74
C GLY A 9 46.11 36.01 -21.30
N GLY A 10 44.90 36.35 -20.85
CA GLY A 10 44.38 35.89 -19.59
C GLY A 10 43.82 34.46 -19.74
N PRO A 11 43.87 33.60 -18.70
CA PRO A 11 43.37 32.23 -18.78
C PRO A 11 41.85 32.23 -18.99
N VAL A 12 41.43 31.61 -20.09
CA VAL A 12 40.00 31.33 -20.34
C VAL A 12 39.54 30.34 -19.25
N ARG A 13 38.71 30.79 -18.34
CA ARG A 13 38.02 29.94 -17.38
C ARG A 13 37.10 29.00 -18.17
N PRO A 14 37.15 27.68 -17.97
CA PRO A 14 36.16 26.81 -18.57
C PRO A 14 34.77 27.19 -18.02
N SER A 15 33.88 27.59 -18.90
CA SER A 15 32.45 27.76 -18.60
C SER A 15 31.92 26.41 -18.16
N LEU A 16 31.57 26.30 -16.88
CA LEU A 16 30.75 25.19 -16.42
C LEU A 16 29.42 25.31 -17.15
N ALA A 17 29.21 24.46 -18.12
CA ALA A 17 27.91 24.31 -18.76
C ALA A 17 26.91 23.90 -17.66
N VAL A 18 26.09 24.86 -17.26
CA VAL A 18 24.92 24.56 -16.41
C VAL A 18 24.02 23.70 -17.27
N GLY A 19 23.98 22.41 -16.98
CA GLY A 19 23.10 21.47 -17.64
C GLY A 19 21.66 21.97 -17.54
N ASP A 20 20.93 21.89 -18.64
CA ASP A 20 19.50 22.29 -18.70
C ASP A 20 18.74 21.57 -17.58
N PRO A 21 18.15 22.29 -16.60
CA PRO A 21 17.40 21.65 -15.51
C PRO A 21 16.17 20.86 -16.00
N ARG A 22 15.86 20.90 -17.30
CA ARG A 22 14.79 20.13 -17.94
C ARG A 22 15.25 18.76 -18.47
N SER A 23 16.53 18.41 -18.38
CA SER A 23 17.07 17.11 -18.81
C SER A 23 17.12 16.06 -17.68
N CYS A 24 16.29 16.20 -16.66
CA CYS A 24 16.08 15.11 -15.70
C CYS A 24 15.25 14.02 -16.39
N SER A 25 15.90 13.10 -17.07
CA SER A 25 15.27 11.88 -17.55
C SER A 25 14.68 11.19 -16.31
N PRO A 26 13.37 10.88 -16.27
CA PRO A 26 12.83 10.18 -15.13
C PRO A 26 13.55 8.83 -14.98
N PRO A 27 13.78 8.37 -13.74
CA PRO A 27 14.37 7.07 -13.53
C PRO A 27 13.54 6.03 -14.28
N MET A 28 14.22 5.15 -15.01
CA MET A 28 13.61 4.07 -15.78
C MET A 28 12.90 3.11 -14.84
N ILE A 29 11.65 3.43 -14.46
CA ILE A 29 10.77 2.52 -13.75
C ILE A 29 10.11 1.64 -14.80
N HIS A 30 10.49 0.39 -14.83
CA HIS A 30 10.03 -0.61 -15.80
C HIS A 30 8.57 -0.97 -15.66
N PRO A 31 8.00 -1.57 -16.73
CA PRO A 31 7.49 -0.93 -17.94
C PRO A 31 6.13 -0.35 -17.60
N THR A 32 5.70 0.76 -18.07
CA THR A 32 4.41 1.41 -17.82
C THR A 32 3.87 1.21 -16.40
N PRO A 33 4.17 2.09 -15.44
CA PRO A 33 3.81 1.89 -14.03
C PRO A 33 2.30 1.82 -13.85
N ARG A 34 1.86 0.92 -12.97
CA ARG A 34 0.47 0.78 -12.56
C ARG A 34 0.31 1.35 -11.15
N LEU A 35 -0.26 2.51 -11.04
CA LEU A 35 -0.41 3.25 -9.80
C LEU A 35 -1.86 3.17 -9.30
N ARG A 36 -2.05 3.12 -7.98
CA ARG A 36 -3.37 2.87 -7.40
C ARG A 36 -3.73 3.84 -6.30
N PHE A 37 -4.97 4.32 -6.33
CA PHE A 37 -5.65 4.86 -5.18
C PHE A 37 -6.68 3.85 -4.66
N ALA A 38 -6.71 3.64 -3.35
CA ALA A 38 -7.53 2.59 -2.74
C ALA A 38 -8.33 3.15 -1.53
N PRO A 39 -9.39 3.93 -1.78
CA PRO A 39 -10.21 4.49 -0.71
C PRO A 39 -11.14 3.46 -0.08
N SER A 40 -11.38 3.62 1.24
CA SER A 40 -12.47 2.93 1.93
C SER A 40 -13.74 3.79 1.86
N PRO A 41 -14.89 3.28 1.40
CA PRO A 41 -16.12 4.06 1.23
C PRO A 41 -16.88 4.20 2.56
N THR A 42 -16.19 4.65 3.61
CA THR A 42 -16.74 4.82 4.97
C THR A 42 -17.14 6.28 5.27
N GLY A 43 -17.05 7.16 4.28
CA GLY A 43 -17.36 8.58 4.36
C GLY A 43 -16.90 9.35 3.13
N PRO A 44 -17.00 10.69 3.16
CA PRO A 44 -16.60 11.54 2.05
C PRO A 44 -15.08 11.51 1.82
N LEU A 45 -14.66 11.86 0.59
CA LEU A 45 -13.26 12.01 0.26
C LEU A 45 -12.68 13.21 1.05
N HIS A 46 -11.78 12.93 1.99
CA HIS A 46 -11.08 13.97 2.74
C HIS A 46 -9.81 14.44 1.98
N LEU A 47 -9.28 15.59 2.39
CA LEU A 47 -8.11 16.21 1.73
C LEU A 47 -6.89 15.29 1.63
N GLY A 48 -6.63 14.46 2.65
CA GLY A 48 -5.53 13.48 2.61
C GLY A 48 -5.73 12.41 1.53
N GLY A 49 -6.97 11.92 1.37
CA GLY A 49 -7.33 10.99 0.29
C GLY A 49 -7.20 11.63 -1.08
N ALA A 50 -7.72 12.86 -1.25
CA ALA A 50 -7.60 13.63 -2.48
C ALA A 50 -6.14 13.87 -2.89
N ARG A 51 -5.29 14.24 -1.93
CA ARG A 51 -3.83 14.39 -2.14
C ARG A 51 -3.20 13.09 -2.62
N THR A 52 -3.49 11.97 -1.95
CA THR A 52 -2.94 10.66 -2.33
C THR A 52 -3.38 10.26 -3.74
N ALA A 53 -4.65 10.45 -4.08
CA ALA A 53 -5.17 10.19 -5.42
C ALA A 53 -4.45 11.04 -6.47
N MET A 54 -4.30 12.35 -6.22
CA MET A 54 -3.67 13.30 -7.12
C MET A 54 -2.20 12.94 -7.41
N TYR A 55 -1.40 12.59 -6.40
CA TYR A 55 0.00 12.19 -6.62
C TYR A 55 0.12 10.92 -7.46
N ASN A 56 -0.70 9.91 -7.18
CA ASN A 56 -0.69 8.67 -7.96
C ASN A 56 -1.18 8.91 -9.40
N TRP A 57 -2.23 9.71 -9.57
CA TRP A 57 -2.76 10.06 -10.88
C TRP A 57 -1.74 10.85 -11.70
N ALA A 58 -1.16 11.92 -11.13
CA ALA A 58 -0.16 12.75 -11.81
C ALA A 58 1.09 11.94 -12.21
N ALA A 59 1.57 11.07 -11.31
CA ALA A 59 2.69 10.18 -11.62
C ALA A 59 2.34 9.18 -12.73
N ALA A 60 1.14 8.60 -12.73
CA ALA A 60 0.68 7.74 -13.83
C ALA A 60 0.68 8.50 -15.16
N ARG A 61 0.10 9.70 -15.18
CA ARG A 61 0.05 10.52 -16.42
C ARG A 61 1.44 10.94 -16.89
N ALA A 62 2.32 11.39 -15.99
CA ALA A 62 3.68 11.80 -16.32
C ALA A 62 4.55 10.68 -16.86
N LEU A 63 4.34 9.44 -16.42
CA LEU A 63 5.12 8.27 -16.78
C LEU A 63 4.48 7.41 -17.88
N GLY A 64 3.36 7.84 -18.46
CA GLY A 64 2.59 7.05 -19.43
C GLY A 64 2.03 5.76 -18.85
N GLY A 65 1.79 5.75 -17.54
CA GLY A 65 1.31 4.58 -16.80
C GLY A 65 -0.21 4.51 -16.72
N THR A 66 -0.69 3.51 -15.96
CA THR A 66 -2.12 3.26 -15.69
C THR A 66 -2.46 3.68 -14.27
N PHE A 67 -3.52 4.47 -14.10
CA PHE A 67 -4.05 4.81 -12.79
C PHE A 67 -5.30 3.98 -12.47
N LEU A 68 -5.23 3.24 -11.35
CA LEU A 68 -6.29 2.33 -10.91
C LEU A 68 -7.02 2.89 -9.69
N LEU A 69 -8.32 2.67 -9.66
CA LEU A 69 -9.15 2.88 -8.47
C LEU A 69 -9.62 1.51 -7.95
N ARG A 70 -9.31 1.20 -6.68
CA ARG A 70 -9.80 -0.02 -6.03
C ARG A 70 -10.46 0.33 -4.70
N ILE A 71 -11.71 -0.03 -4.56
CA ILE A 71 -12.49 0.25 -3.35
C ILE A 71 -12.15 -0.78 -2.27
N GLU A 72 -11.76 -0.29 -1.09
CA GLU A 72 -11.47 -1.12 0.08
C GLU A 72 -12.68 -1.13 1.03
N ASP A 73 -13.67 -1.95 0.67
CA ASP A 73 -14.98 -2.09 1.30
C ASP A 73 -15.02 -3.15 2.42
N THR A 74 -13.91 -3.34 3.14
CA THR A 74 -13.79 -4.36 4.19
C THR A 74 -14.64 -4.08 5.43
N ASP A 75 -14.87 -2.82 5.74
CA ASP A 75 -15.78 -2.40 6.81
C ASP A 75 -17.21 -2.29 6.27
N GLN A 76 -17.87 -3.43 6.16
CA GLN A 76 -19.21 -3.52 5.57
C GLN A 76 -20.28 -2.75 6.35
N ALA A 77 -20.07 -2.54 7.65
CA ALA A 77 -21.02 -1.78 8.47
C ALA A 77 -21.03 -0.29 8.13
N ARG A 78 -19.88 0.25 7.70
CA ARG A 78 -19.73 1.68 7.35
C ARG A 78 -19.59 1.93 5.85
N SER A 79 -19.32 0.91 5.07
CA SER A 79 -19.24 1.01 3.60
C SER A 79 -20.63 1.08 2.99
N THR A 80 -20.94 2.19 2.33
CA THR A 80 -22.24 2.39 1.68
C THR A 80 -22.07 2.83 0.23
N ASP A 81 -23.05 2.51 -0.61
CA ASP A 81 -23.07 2.97 -2.00
C ASP A 81 -23.08 4.50 -2.08
N ALA A 82 -23.79 5.17 -1.16
CA ALA A 82 -23.80 6.63 -1.10
C ALA A 82 -22.42 7.21 -0.85
N SER A 83 -21.63 6.64 0.09
CA SER A 83 -20.26 7.04 0.36
C SER A 83 -19.35 6.78 -0.85
N LEU A 84 -19.54 5.66 -1.53
CA LEU A 84 -18.83 5.35 -2.77
C LEU A 84 -19.09 6.43 -3.84
N GLN A 85 -20.36 6.76 -4.08
CA GLN A 85 -20.73 7.77 -5.09
C GLN A 85 -20.15 9.15 -4.75
N ILE A 86 -20.11 9.54 -3.48
CA ILE A 86 -19.48 10.79 -3.04
C ILE A 86 -17.98 10.79 -3.34
N ILE A 87 -17.28 9.69 -3.11
CA ILE A 87 -15.85 9.58 -3.44
C ILE A 87 -15.62 9.69 -4.95
N LEU A 88 -16.40 8.98 -5.77
CA LEU A 88 -16.28 9.01 -7.23
C LEU A 88 -16.59 10.41 -7.78
N ALA A 89 -17.63 11.05 -7.28
CA ALA A 89 -17.98 12.42 -7.64
C ALA A 89 -16.87 13.41 -7.24
N GLY A 90 -16.29 13.27 -6.05
CA GLY A 90 -15.17 14.09 -5.58
C GLY A 90 -13.92 13.95 -6.45
N LEU A 91 -13.57 12.74 -6.86
CA LEU A 91 -12.46 12.50 -7.79
C LEU A 91 -12.71 13.17 -9.15
N ARG A 92 -13.91 13.02 -9.70
CA ARG A 92 -14.30 13.67 -10.96
C ARG A 92 -14.26 15.19 -10.87
N TRP A 93 -14.75 15.75 -9.76
CA TRP A 93 -14.72 17.21 -9.51
C TRP A 93 -13.28 17.74 -9.48
N LEU A 94 -12.32 16.94 -8.97
CA LEU A 94 -10.89 17.26 -8.99
C LEU A 94 -10.24 17.07 -10.36
N GLY A 95 -10.97 16.59 -11.38
CA GLY A 95 -10.42 16.24 -12.68
C GLY A 95 -9.59 14.95 -12.68
N ILE A 96 -9.71 14.13 -11.64
CA ILE A 96 -8.99 12.86 -11.52
C ILE A 96 -9.87 11.76 -12.13
N ASP A 97 -9.50 11.30 -13.30
CA ASP A 97 -10.06 10.11 -13.95
C ASP A 97 -9.21 8.87 -13.64
N TRP A 98 -9.78 7.69 -13.81
CA TRP A 98 -9.06 6.41 -13.65
C TRP A 98 -9.21 5.55 -14.90
N ASP A 99 -8.18 4.74 -15.17
CA ASP A 99 -8.14 3.88 -16.36
C ASP A 99 -8.82 2.54 -16.08
N GLU A 100 -8.64 2.00 -14.85
CA GLU A 100 -9.26 0.77 -14.38
C GLU A 100 -9.89 0.97 -13.01
N GLY A 101 -11.01 0.32 -12.75
CA GLY A 101 -11.71 0.44 -11.46
C GLY A 101 -13.22 0.27 -11.55
N PRO A 102 -13.95 0.72 -10.52
CA PRO A 102 -15.42 0.78 -10.57
C PRO A 102 -15.90 1.49 -11.82
N GLU A 103 -17.01 1.01 -12.38
CA GLU A 103 -17.67 1.51 -13.59
C GLU A 103 -16.89 1.27 -14.90
N LYS A 104 -15.56 1.32 -14.89
CA LYS A 104 -14.73 1.09 -16.08
C LYS A 104 -14.30 -0.37 -16.27
N GLY A 105 -14.22 -1.12 -15.18
CA GLY A 105 -13.65 -2.47 -15.23
C GLY A 105 -12.15 -2.46 -15.49
N GLY A 106 -11.65 -3.52 -16.15
CA GLY A 106 -10.25 -3.70 -16.55
C GLY A 106 -9.80 -5.15 -16.43
N ALA A 107 -8.58 -5.44 -16.89
CA ALA A 107 -8.06 -6.80 -16.99
C ALA A 107 -7.75 -7.47 -15.63
N TYR A 108 -7.60 -6.69 -14.57
CA TYR A 108 -7.18 -7.18 -13.24
C TYR A 108 -8.28 -7.04 -12.16
N GLY A 109 -9.54 -7.03 -12.60
CA GLY A 109 -10.69 -7.04 -11.69
C GLY A 109 -10.74 -8.29 -10.80
N PRO A 110 -11.68 -8.31 -9.86
CA PRO A 110 -12.59 -7.24 -9.48
C PRO A 110 -11.89 -6.09 -8.72
N TYR A 111 -12.51 -4.90 -8.74
CA TYR A 111 -11.96 -3.67 -8.14
C TYR A 111 -12.63 -3.28 -6.83
N PHE A 112 -13.38 -4.18 -6.22
CA PHE A 112 -13.87 -4.12 -4.86
C PHE A 112 -13.16 -5.18 -4.03
N GLN A 113 -12.66 -4.80 -2.85
CA GLN A 113 -11.82 -5.70 -2.05
C GLN A 113 -12.59 -6.95 -1.60
N MET A 114 -13.85 -6.80 -1.19
CA MET A 114 -14.67 -7.93 -0.75
C MET A 114 -14.95 -8.93 -1.88
N GLN A 115 -15.03 -8.50 -3.11
CA GLN A 115 -15.18 -9.39 -4.26
C GLN A 115 -13.91 -10.23 -4.54
N ARG A 116 -12.79 -9.89 -3.93
CA ARG A 116 -11.51 -10.60 -4.06
C ARG A 116 -11.28 -11.65 -2.96
N LEU A 117 -12.24 -11.87 -2.08
CA LEU A 117 -12.13 -12.86 -0.99
C LEU A 117 -11.67 -14.26 -1.44
N PRO A 118 -12.12 -14.81 -2.57
CA PRO A 118 -11.62 -16.11 -3.04
C PRO A 118 -10.10 -16.12 -3.27
N LEU A 119 -9.54 -15.06 -3.87
CA LEU A 119 -8.10 -14.90 -4.09
C LEU A 119 -7.32 -14.80 -2.77
N TYR A 120 -7.89 -14.10 -1.79
CA TYR A 120 -7.27 -13.97 -0.46
C TYR A 120 -7.27 -15.29 0.29
N ARG A 121 -8.37 -16.07 0.21
CA ARG A 121 -8.45 -17.41 0.82
C ARG A 121 -7.42 -18.35 0.22
N GLU A 122 -7.38 -18.46 -1.11
CA GLU A 122 -6.38 -19.27 -1.81
C GLU A 122 -4.94 -18.89 -1.42
N THR A 123 -4.66 -17.59 -1.33
CA THR A 123 -3.33 -17.11 -0.92
C THR A 123 -3.03 -17.44 0.53
N ALA A 124 -4.01 -17.28 1.44
CA ALA A 124 -3.88 -17.65 2.84
C ALA A 124 -3.61 -19.15 3.01
N ASP A 125 -4.31 -20.00 2.25
CA ASP A 125 -4.10 -21.45 2.28
C ASP A 125 -2.69 -21.83 1.79
N ARG A 126 -2.20 -21.18 0.73
CA ARG A 126 -0.80 -21.36 0.28
C ARG A 126 0.22 -20.93 1.33
N LEU A 127 -0.02 -19.81 2.03
CA LEU A 127 0.86 -19.35 3.10
C LEU A 127 0.84 -20.27 4.31
N LEU A 128 -0.31 -20.84 4.66
CA LEU A 128 -0.44 -21.86 5.71
C LEU A 128 0.31 -23.13 5.33
N ALA A 129 0.12 -23.63 4.11
CA ALA A 129 0.77 -24.85 3.62
C ALA A 129 2.29 -24.70 3.55
N SER A 130 2.80 -23.51 3.19
CA SER A 130 4.25 -23.24 3.13
C SER A 130 4.87 -22.85 4.49
N GLY A 131 4.07 -22.80 5.57
CA GLY A 131 4.54 -22.41 6.89
C GLY A 131 4.84 -20.91 7.08
N HIS A 132 4.52 -20.07 6.09
CA HIS A 132 4.66 -18.61 6.19
C HIS A 132 3.51 -17.93 6.94
N ALA A 133 2.44 -18.68 7.23
CA ALA A 133 1.35 -18.26 8.10
C ALA A 133 1.00 -19.36 9.11
N TYR A 134 0.20 -19.02 10.10
CA TYR A 134 -0.31 -19.95 11.10
C TYR A 134 -1.70 -19.51 11.58
N LEU A 135 -2.47 -20.47 12.13
CA LEU A 135 -3.78 -20.22 12.69
C LEU A 135 -3.66 -19.70 14.13
N CYS A 136 -4.35 -18.61 14.43
CA CYS A 136 -4.42 -17.99 15.75
C CYS A 136 -5.85 -18.03 16.26
N TYR A 137 -6.07 -18.65 17.40
CA TYR A 137 -7.37 -18.84 18.04
C TYR A 137 -7.62 -17.87 19.20
N CYS A 138 -6.75 -16.86 19.39
CA CYS A 138 -6.93 -15.86 20.45
C CYS A 138 -8.16 -14.99 20.21
N THR A 139 -8.90 -14.72 21.28
CA THR A 139 -9.93 -13.67 21.28
C THR A 139 -9.29 -12.28 21.29
N PRO A 140 -10.03 -11.21 20.95
CA PRO A 140 -9.53 -9.83 21.05
C PRO A 140 -9.01 -9.49 22.45
N GLU A 141 -9.71 -9.97 23.51
CA GLU A 141 -9.37 -9.76 24.91
C GLU A 141 -8.04 -10.44 25.27
N GLU A 142 -7.83 -11.67 24.79
CA GLU A 142 -6.57 -12.41 24.99
C GLU A 142 -5.39 -11.76 24.27
N VAL A 143 -5.62 -11.17 23.09
CA VAL A 143 -4.60 -10.42 22.35
C VAL A 143 -4.23 -9.15 23.13
N GLU A 144 -5.21 -8.42 23.63
CA GLU A 144 -5.00 -7.21 24.40
C GLU A 144 -4.31 -7.48 25.75
N ALA A 145 -4.69 -8.56 26.44
CA ALA A 145 -4.02 -8.99 27.66
C ALA A 145 -2.54 -9.30 27.41
N GLY A 146 -2.25 -10.07 26.37
CA GLY A 146 -0.86 -10.39 26.00
C GLY A 146 -0.05 -9.15 25.59
N ARG A 147 -0.67 -8.13 24.99
CA ARG A 147 -0.03 -6.85 24.70
C ARG A 147 0.36 -6.12 25.98
N LYS A 148 -0.54 -6.02 26.96
CA LYS A 148 -0.30 -5.39 28.27
C LYS A 148 0.81 -6.10 29.04
N GLU A 149 0.86 -7.44 29.00
CA GLU A 149 1.94 -8.22 29.62
C GLU A 149 3.32 -7.84 29.04
N LEU A 150 3.43 -7.75 27.70
CA LEU A 150 4.67 -7.36 27.03
C LEU A 150 5.08 -5.91 27.37
N GLU A 151 4.13 -5.00 27.47
CA GLU A 151 4.35 -3.62 27.89
C GLU A 151 4.88 -3.56 29.35
N ALA A 152 4.26 -4.32 30.25
CA ALA A 152 4.68 -4.38 31.65
C ALA A 152 6.10 -4.96 31.81
N GLN A 153 6.46 -5.92 30.98
CA GLN A 153 7.80 -6.52 30.95
C GLN A 153 8.83 -5.64 30.26
N LYS A 154 8.45 -4.46 29.73
CA LYS A 154 9.30 -3.58 28.91
C LYS A 154 10.00 -4.35 27.77
N ALA A 155 9.34 -5.38 27.25
CA ALA A 155 9.80 -6.10 26.09
C ALA A 155 9.93 -5.09 24.93
N GLY A 156 11.03 -5.06 24.22
CA GLY A 156 11.27 -4.12 23.11
C GLY A 156 10.28 -4.27 21.92
N PHE A 157 9.19 -5.00 22.15
CA PHE A 157 8.12 -5.30 21.20
C PHE A 157 6.77 -5.29 21.93
N THR A 158 5.80 -4.53 21.43
CA THR A 158 4.47 -4.34 22.02
C THR A 158 3.32 -4.92 21.19
N GLY A 159 3.61 -5.79 20.24
CA GLY A 159 2.62 -6.42 19.37
C GLY A 159 1.99 -7.68 19.95
N TYR A 160 1.46 -8.53 19.08
CA TYR A 160 0.93 -9.83 19.45
C TYR A 160 2.03 -10.76 20.01
N ASN A 161 1.80 -11.38 21.16
CA ASN A 161 2.77 -12.24 21.89
C ASN A 161 3.09 -13.59 21.24
N ARG A 162 2.55 -13.85 20.05
CA ARG A 162 2.81 -15.04 19.21
C ARG A 162 2.44 -16.38 19.84
N ARG A 163 1.64 -16.41 20.91
CA ARG A 163 1.32 -17.64 21.67
C ARG A 163 0.75 -18.79 20.81
N CYS A 164 0.03 -18.48 19.71
CA CYS A 164 -0.51 -19.51 18.83
C CYS A 164 0.47 -19.99 17.74
N ARG A 165 1.69 -19.47 17.70
CA ARG A 165 2.68 -19.81 16.66
C ARG A 165 3.19 -21.25 16.77
N THR A 166 3.16 -21.82 17.97
CA THR A 166 3.73 -23.14 18.31
C THR A 166 2.70 -24.10 18.89
N LEU A 167 1.41 -23.90 18.61
CA LEU A 167 0.36 -24.79 19.07
C LEU A 167 0.53 -26.21 18.52
N THR A 168 0.34 -27.20 19.39
CA THR A 168 0.24 -28.60 18.96
C THR A 168 -1.09 -28.88 18.28
N ASP A 169 -1.20 -30.01 17.60
CA ASP A 169 -2.45 -30.38 16.93
C ASP A 169 -3.57 -30.70 17.93
N GLU A 170 -3.23 -31.19 19.13
CA GLU A 170 -4.18 -31.37 20.23
C GLU A 170 -4.76 -30.03 20.67
N GLN A 171 -3.92 -29.06 20.96
CA GLN A 171 -4.35 -27.70 21.36
C GLN A 171 -5.21 -27.02 20.29
N ARG A 172 -4.89 -27.21 19.01
CA ARG A 172 -5.72 -26.70 17.91
C ARG A 172 -7.10 -27.35 17.92
N ARG A 173 -7.17 -28.68 18.11
CA ARG A 173 -8.44 -29.43 18.18
C ARG A 173 -9.29 -28.96 19.36
N GLU A 174 -8.70 -28.73 20.53
CA GLU A 174 -9.40 -28.19 21.71
C GLU A 174 -10.04 -26.82 21.41
N PHE A 175 -9.31 -25.92 20.76
CA PHE A 175 -9.88 -24.61 20.39
C PHE A 175 -11.03 -24.75 19.38
N VAL A 176 -10.92 -25.64 18.41
CA VAL A 176 -12.00 -25.90 17.44
C VAL A 176 -13.22 -26.51 18.14
N GLN A 177 -13.03 -27.46 19.06
CA GLN A 177 -14.12 -28.05 19.85
C GLN A 177 -14.79 -27.03 20.76
N ALA A 178 -14.03 -26.03 21.25
CA ALA A 178 -14.56 -24.90 22.00
C ALA A 178 -15.27 -23.86 21.10
N GLY A 179 -15.44 -24.12 19.81
CA GLY A 179 -16.14 -23.23 18.87
C GLY A 179 -15.34 -22.00 18.45
N ARG A 180 -14.04 -21.92 18.75
CA ARG A 180 -13.21 -20.77 18.39
C ARG A 180 -12.93 -20.75 16.89
N GLN A 181 -13.13 -19.60 16.26
CA GLN A 181 -12.80 -19.36 14.87
C GLN A 181 -11.36 -18.83 14.77
N PRO A 182 -10.51 -19.45 13.92
CA PRO A 182 -9.14 -19.01 13.77
C PRO A 182 -9.02 -17.78 12.87
N ASN A 183 -8.04 -16.93 13.20
CA ASN A 183 -7.52 -15.92 12.31
C ASN A 183 -6.21 -16.41 11.69
N VAL A 184 -5.97 -16.11 10.41
CA VAL A 184 -4.69 -16.37 9.76
C VAL A 184 -3.71 -15.25 10.11
N ARG A 185 -2.56 -15.62 10.68
CA ARG A 185 -1.47 -14.67 10.98
C ARG A 185 -0.23 -14.99 10.16
N PHE A 186 0.38 -13.96 9.61
CA PHE A 186 1.65 -14.08 8.92
C PHE A 186 2.76 -14.43 9.94
N ARG A 187 3.65 -15.35 9.57
CA ARG A 187 4.81 -15.74 10.38
C ARG A 187 5.96 -14.77 10.12
N MET A 188 6.00 -13.68 10.87
CA MET A 188 7.10 -12.73 10.77
C MET A 188 8.42 -13.41 11.19
N PRO A 189 9.51 -13.21 10.44
CA PRO A 189 10.84 -13.67 10.85
C PRO A 189 11.22 -13.12 12.23
N ASP A 190 12.01 -13.88 12.99
CA ASP A 190 12.51 -13.43 14.29
C ASP A 190 13.79 -12.60 14.14
N GLU A 191 14.52 -12.83 13.05
CA GLU A 191 15.73 -12.07 12.68
C GLU A 191 15.38 -10.98 11.66
N ARG A 192 16.06 -9.85 11.76
CA ARG A 192 15.96 -8.72 10.82
C ARG A 192 17.12 -8.73 9.85
#